data_6d774bab3d922069bf3990a872d91956
#
_entry.id   6d774bab3d922069bf3990a872d91956
#
_cell.length_a   1.000
_cell.length_b   1.000
_cell.length_c   1.000
_cell.angle_alpha   90.00
_cell.angle_beta   90.00
_cell.angle_gamma   90.00
#
_symmetry.space_group_name_H-M   'P 1'
#
loop_
_entity.id
_entity.type
_entity.pdbx_description
1 polymer ?
#
loop_
_entity_poly.entity_id
_entity_poly.type
_entity_poly.pdbx_seq_one_letter_code
_entity_poly.pdbx_strand_id
1 'polypeptide(L)'
;MNKGMLSVGIIMLSIIALILLNVLSNYSTGGELDYYLVKETVDAAMIDAIDASYIRTCGLYRMDKEKFVESFLYRFADSVDTSRSYEISIYDINEVPPKVSVKVDSLTALTFRAEGEDLAANITTSYDAILETTYKENKTVDEGLRTGDSDMCKPLS
;
A
#
# COMPACT_ATOMS: atom_id res chain seq x y z
N MET A 1 21.61 -25.91 45.83
CA MET A 1 20.78 -25.84 44.62
C MET A 1 20.94 -27.14 43.85
N ASN A 2 19.88 -27.90 43.67
CA ASN A 2 19.92 -29.19 42.96
C ASN A 2 20.21 -28.95 41.48
N LYS A 3 21.32 -29.53 40.97
CA LYS A 3 21.73 -29.42 39.56
C LYS A 3 20.60 -29.79 38.57
N GLY A 4 19.71 -30.70 38.95
CA GLY A 4 18.53 -31.06 38.18
C GLY A 4 17.48 -29.96 38.04
N MET A 5 17.25 -29.17 39.08
CA MET A 5 16.29 -28.08 39.07
C MET A 5 16.75 -26.93 38.15
N LEU A 6 18.06 -26.69 38.10
CA LEU A 6 18.68 -25.68 37.25
C LEU A 6 18.57 -26.06 35.75
N SER A 7 18.76 -27.36 35.43
CA SER A 7 18.63 -27.82 34.04
C SER A 7 17.18 -27.75 33.52
N VAL A 8 16.20 -28.07 34.37
CA VAL A 8 14.77 -27.92 34.00
C VAL A 8 14.42 -26.45 33.77
N GLY A 9 14.94 -25.55 34.61
CA GLY A 9 14.73 -24.09 34.41
C GLY A 9 15.30 -23.57 33.10
N ILE A 10 16.50 -24.03 32.72
CA ILE A 10 17.10 -23.63 31.42
C ILE A 10 16.29 -24.14 30.23
N ILE A 11 15.79 -25.38 30.29
CA ILE A 11 14.96 -25.96 29.21
C ILE A 11 13.66 -25.18 29.06
N MET A 12 12.98 -24.86 30.17
CA MET A 12 11.75 -24.06 30.15
C MET A 12 11.98 -22.66 29.55
N LEU A 13 13.07 -22.01 29.96
CA LEU A 13 13.44 -20.69 29.47
C LEU A 13 13.76 -20.72 27.96
N SER A 14 14.42 -21.79 27.50
CA SER A 14 14.71 -21.97 26.05
C SER A 14 13.44 -22.18 25.24
N ILE A 15 12.46 -22.92 25.72
CA ILE A 15 11.17 -23.13 25.05
C ILE A 15 10.42 -21.79 24.95
N ILE A 16 10.36 -21.02 26.02
CA ILE A 16 9.71 -19.70 26.03
C ILE A 16 10.40 -18.77 25.04
N ALA A 17 11.73 -18.73 25.00
CA ALA A 17 12.49 -17.91 24.07
C ALA A 17 12.22 -18.29 22.62
N LEU A 18 12.12 -19.57 22.28
CA LEU A 18 11.79 -20.05 20.93
C LEU A 18 10.37 -19.65 20.52
N ILE A 19 9.40 -19.71 21.43
CA ILE A 19 8.02 -19.27 21.16
C ILE A 19 8.00 -17.76 20.88
N LEU A 20 8.68 -16.96 21.71
CA LEU A 20 8.75 -15.50 21.51
C LEU A 20 9.41 -15.13 20.19
N LEU A 21 10.51 -15.80 19.82
CA LEU A 21 11.18 -15.58 18.53
C LEU A 21 10.26 -15.92 17.33
N ASN A 22 9.49 -17.01 17.44
CA ASN A 22 8.52 -17.38 16.39
C ASN A 22 7.42 -16.33 16.22
N VAL A 23 6.83 -15.86 17.32
CA VAL A 23 5.79 -14.82 17.29
C VAL A 23 6.34 -13.52 16.70
N LEU A 24 7.53 -13.10 17.14
CA LEU A 24 8.15 -11.87 16.65
C LEU A 24 8.49 -11.94 15.17
N SER A 25 9.02 -13.09 14.71
CA SER A 25 9.33 -13.33 13.30
C SER A 25 8.08 -13.27 12.42
N ASN A 26 7.01 -13.93 12.81
CA ASN A 26 5.74 -13.92 12.08
C ASN A 26 5.13 -12.52 11.99
N TYR A 27 5.21 -11.75 13.07
CA TYR A 27 4.71 -10.36 13.07
C TYR A 27 5.51 -9.45 12.14
N SER A 28 6.84 -9.53 12.19
CA SER A 28 7.73 -8.73 11.35
C SER A 28 7.55 -9.06 9.85
N THR A 29 7.51 -10.34 9.51
CA THR A 29 7.36 -10.79 8.11
C THR A 29 5.98 -10.41 7.54
N GLY A 30 4.92 -10.50 8.36
CA GLY A 30 3.57 -10.12 7.93
C GLY A 30 3.49 -8.64 7.55
N GLY A 31 4.06 -7.76 8.35
CA GLY A 31 4.05 -6.31 8.09
C GLY A 31 4.84 -5.91 6.84
N GLU A 32 5.97 -6.55 6.57
CA GLU A 32 6.75 -6.28 5.36
C GLU A 32 6.02 -6.75 4.10
N LEU A 33 5.42 -7.94 4.11
CA LEU A 33 4.66 -8.47 2.99
C LEU A 33 3.46 -7.58 2.67
N ASP A 34 2.71 -7.15 3.68
CA ASP A 34 1.55 -6.28 3.51
C ASP A 34 1.97 -4.91 2.91
N TYR A 35 3.11 -4.36 3.33
CA TYR A 35 3.65 -3.12 2.76
C TYR A 35 4.00 -3.25 1.27
N TYR A 36 4.76 -4.29 0.90
CA TYR A 36 5.13 -4.51 -0.50
C TYR A 36 3.92 -4.79 -1.39
N LEU A 37 2.94 -5.51 -0.88
CA LEU A 37 1.70 -5.79 -1.58
C LEU A 37 0.90 -4.50 -1.86
N VAL A 38 0.70 -3.66 -0.83
CA VAL A 38 0.02 -2.38 -0.98
C VAL A 38 0.76 -1.49 -1.96
N LYS A 39 2.08 -1.38 -1.82
CA LYS A 39 2.92 -0.58 -2.73
C LYS A 39 2.78 -1.03 -4.18
N GLU A 40 2.96 -2.32 -4.47
CA GLU A 40 2.91 -2.85 -5.83
C GLU A 40 1.53 -2.67 -6.45
N THR A 41 0.48 -2.94 -5.71
CA THR A 41 -0.90 -2.81 -6.19
C THR A 41 -1.29 -1.35 -6.44
N VAL A 42 -0.87 -0.41 -5.58
CA VAL A 42 -1.10 1.03 -5.77
C VAL A 42 -0.34 1.55 -6.98
N ASP A 43 0.97 1.25 -7.08
CA ASP A 43 1.80 1.71 -8.20
C ASP A 43 1.26 1.20 -9.54
N ALA A 44 0.86 -0.08 -9.62
CA ALA A 44 0.28 -0.66 -10.82
C ALA A 44 -1.08 -0.05 -11.16
N ALA A 45 -1.95 0.17 -10.18
CA ALA A 45 -3.27 0.77 -10.39
C ALA A 45 -3.17 2.24 -10.84
N MET A 46 -2.20 2.99 -10.32
CA MET A 46 -1.94 4.37 -10.78
C MET A 46 -1.54 4.41 -12.26
N ILE A 47 -0.67 3.48 -12.69
CA ILE A 47 -0.26 3.38 -14.10
C ILE A 47 -1.45 3.03 -14.99
N ASP A 48 -2.28 2.08 -14.59
CA ASP A 48 -3.47 1.69 -15.35
C ASP A 48 -4.51 2.81 -15.47
N ALA A 49 -4.57 3.68 -14.44
CA ALA A 49 -5.53 4.78 -14.38
C ALA A 49 -5.08 6.03 -15.13
N ILE A 50 -3.89 6.05 -15.72
CA ILE A 50 -3.39 7.20 -16.49
C ILE A 50 -4.26 7.45 -17.73
N ASP A 51 -4.63 8.70 -17.93
CA ASP A 51 -5.31 9.17 -19.14
C ASP A 51 -4.30 9.49 -20.25
N ALA A 52 -4.14 8.54 -21.17
CA ALA A 52 -3.25 8.70 -22.33
C ALA A 52 -3.67 9.82 -23.28
N SER A 53 -4.97 10.17 -23.30
CA SER A 53 -5.48 11.27 -24.13
C SER A 53 -5.01 12.62 -23.58
N TYR A 54 -5.09 12.78 -22.25
CA TYR A 54 -4.65 14.00 -21.59
C TYR A 54 -3.13 14.23 -21.73
N ILE A 55 -2.33 13.16 -21.71
CA ILE A 55 -0.88 13.26 -21.95
C ILE A 55 -0.60 13.78 -23.37
N ARG A 56 -1.34 13.29 -24.36
CA ARG A 56 -1.13 13.70 -25.78
C ARG A 56 -1.52 15.15 -26.03
N THR A 57 -2.55 15.65 -25.35
CA THR A 57 -3.07 17.01 -25.52
C THR A 57 -2.33 18.03 -24.66
N CYS A 58 -2.07 17.71 -23.40
CA CYS A 58 -1.56 18.65 -22.42
C CYS A 58 -0.09 18.42 -22.04
N GLY A 59 0.49 17.26 -22.38
CA GLY A 59 1.85 16.90 -21.98
C GLY A 59 2.02 16.63 -20.47
N LEU A 60 0.91 16.56 -19.73
CA LEU A 60 0.86 16.32 -18.29
C LEU A 60 0.21 14.97 -18.02
N TYR A 61 0.61 14.32 -16.92
CA TYR A 61 -0.07 13.11 -16.45
C TYR A 61 -1.34 13.50 -15.70
N ARG A 62 -2.43 12.86 -16.05
CA ARG A 62 -3.70 12.90 -15.35
C ARG A 62 -4.11 11.48 -15.00
N MET A 63 -4.58 11.28 -13.79
CA MET A 63 -5.11 10.01 -13.31
C MET A 63 -6.64 10.10 -13.19
N ASP A 64 -7.34 9.09 -13.70
CA ASP A 64 -8.76 8.92 -13.48
C ASP A 64 -8.98 8.26 -12.11
N LYS A 65 -9.67 8.97 -11.20
CA LYS A 65 -9.90 8.50 -9.81
C LYS A 65 -10.73 7.22 -9.76
N GLU A 66 -11.78 7.15 -10.58
CA GLU A 66 -12.70 6.01 -10.58
C GLU A 66 -11.97 4.76 -11.08
N LYS A 67 -11.24 4.90 -12.16
CA LYS A 67 -10.43 3.82 -12.73
C LYS A 67 -9.32 3.37 -11.79
N PHE A 68 -8.70 4.32 -11.06
CA PHE A 68 -7.70 3.98 -10.05
C PHE A 68 -8.31 3.10 -8.95
N VAL A 69 -9.43 3.54 -8.35
CA VAL A 69 -10.09 2.80 -7.26
C VAL A 69 -10.51 1.41 -7.72
N GLU A 70 -11.11 1.29 -8.90
CA GLU A 70 -11.51 0.01 -9.48
C GLU A 70 -10.30 -0.92 -9.69
N SER A 71 -9.25 -0.44 -10.37
CA SER A 71 -8.04 -1.21 -10.65
C SER A 71 -7.30 -1.62 -9.37
N PHE A 72 -7.21 -0.71 -8.40
CA PHE A 72 -6.58 -0.99 -7.12
C PHE A 72 -7.32 -2.08 -6.34
N LEU A 73 -8.65 -1.94 -6.17
CA LEU A 73 -9.44 -2.91 -5.43
C LEU A 73 -9.41 -4.29 -6.09
N TYR A 74 -9.48 -4.35 -7.42
CA TYR A 74 -9.39 -5.59 -8.16
C TYR A 74 -8.04 -6.30 -7.95
N ARG A 75 -6.93 -5.57 -8.15
CA ARG A 75 -5.58 -6.12 -7.98
C ARG A 75 -5.29 -6.52 -6.55
N PHE A 76 -5.71 -5.69 -5.61
CA PHE A 76 -5.54 -5.96 -4.19
C PHE A 76 -6.30 -7.23 -3.78
N ALA A 77 -7.57 -7.36 -4.17
CA ALA A 77 -8.38 -8.54 -3.87
C ALA A 77 -7.84 -9.84 -4.48
N ASP A 78 -7.21 -9.76 -5.67
CA ASP A 78 -6.58 -10.91 -6.33
C ASP A 78 -5.26 -11.35 -5.65
N SER A 79 -4.59 -10.43 -4.96
CA SER A 79 -3.25 -10.64 -4.41
C SER A 79 -3.23 -10.93 -2.91
N VAL A 80 -4.31 -10.61 -2.17
CA VAL A 80 -4.35 -10.78 -0.72
C VAL A 80 -4.67 -12.20 -0.28
N ASP A 81 -4.21 -12.53 0.92
CA ASP A 81 -4.58 -13.77 1.59
C ASP A 81 -6.03 -13.68 2.11
N THR A 82 -6.91 -14.50 1.56
CA THR A 82 -8.34 -14.55 1.92
C THR A 82 -8.61 -15.04 3.34
N SER A 83 -7.60 -15.51 4.06
CA SER A 83 -7.72 -15.92 5.46
C SER A 83 -7.74 -14.74 6.44
N ARG A 84 -7.44 -13.51 5.96
CA ARG A 84 -7.40 -12.29 6.76
C ARG A 84 -8.53 -11.34 6.38
N SER A 85 -8.89 -10.46 7.31
CA SER A 85 -9.79 -9.34 7.04
C SER A 85 -8.98 -8.07 6.82
N TYR A 86 -9.35 -7.32 5.79
CA TYR A 86 -8.68 -6.06 5.43
C TYR A 86 -9.67 -4.91 5.44
N GLU A 87 -9.27 -3.81 6.06
CA GLU A 87 -9.98 -2.53 5.97
C GLU A 87 -9.13 -1.56 5.16
N ILE A 88 -9.68 -1.08 4.04
CA ILE A 88 -8.97 -0.22 3.10
C ILE A 88 -9.53 1.19 3.21
N SER A 89 -8.67 2.16 3.46
CA SER A 89 -8.98 3.58 3.46
C SER A 89 -8.15 4.28 2.37
N ILE A 90 -8.83 4.82 1.37
CA ILE A 90 -8.19 5.60 0.30
C ILE A 90 -8.51 7.07 0.54
N TYR A 91 -7.48 7.90 0.62
CA TYR A 91 -7.61 9.33 0.88
C TYR A 91 -6.60 10.13 0.06
N ASP A 92 -6.81 11.44 0.00
CA ASP A 92 -5.93 12.39 -0.70
C ASP A 92 -5.64 12.03 -2.16
N ILE A 93 -6.72 11.65 -2.90
CA ILE A 93 -6.61 11.39 -4.33
C ILE A 93 -6.59 12.71 -5.10
N ASN A 94 -5.48 12.96 -5.82
CA ASN A 94 -5.35 14.09 -6.74
C ASN A 94 -5.15 13.59 -8.16
N GLU A 95 -5.85 14.21 -9.11
CA GLU A 95 -5.78 13.81 -10.53
C GLU A 95 -4.55 14.40 -11.24
N VAL A 96 -4.19 15.65 -10.92
CA VAL A 96 -3.09 16.40 -11.56
C VAL A 96 -2.36 17.26 -10.54
N PRO A 97 -1.09 16.96 -10.18
CA PRO A 97 -0.36 15.74 -10.50
C PRO A 97 -0.99 14.51 -9.84
N PRO A 98 -0.86 13.32 -10.44
CA PRO A 98 -1.40 12.11 -9.85
C PRO A 98 -0.77 11.83 -8.49
N LYS A 99 -1.60 11.82 -7.46
CA LYS A 99 -1.21 11.52 -6.07
C LYS A 99 -2.30 10.71 -5.42
N VAL A 100 -1.91 9.73 -4.62
CA VAL A 100 -2.85 8.94 -3.84
C VAL A 100 -2.22 8.51 -2.52
N SER A 101 -3.03 8.48 -1.48
CA SER A 101 -2.65 7.93 -0.18
C SER A 101 -3.59 6.78 0.17
N VAL A 102 -3.03 5.62 0.45
CA VAL A 102 -3.77 4.41 0.80
C VAL A 102 -3.31 3.92 2.16
N LYS A 103 -4.28 3.59 3.01
CA LYS A 103 -4.06 2.94 4.29
C LYS A 103 -4.80 1.61 4.30
N VAL A 104 -4.11 0.56 4.67
CA VAL A 104 -4.66 -0.79 4.80
C VAL A 104 -4.42 -1.28 6.21
N ASP A 105 -5.48 -1.59 6.90
CA ASP A 105 -5.46 -2.23 8.21
C ASP A 105 -5.80 -3.72 8.02
N SER A 106 -4.86 -4.62 8.36
CA SER A 106 -5.05 -6.06 8.30
C SER A 106 -5.21 -6.64 9.70
N LEU A 107 -6.30 -7.41 9.89
CA LEU A 107 -6.57 -8.14 11.13
C LEU A 107 -6.05 -9.57 10.96
N THR A 108 -4.97 -9.89 11.67
CA THR A 108 -4.44 -11.25 11.76
C THR A 108 -4.92 -11.88 13.06
N ALA A 109 -5.68 -12.97 12.97
CA ALA A 109 -5.97 -13.79 14.13
C ALA A 109 -4.67 -14.48 14.59
N LEU A 110 -4.07 -13.99 15.65
CA LEU A 110 -2.99 -14.71 16.31
C LEU A 110 -3.61 -15.95 16.96
N THR A 111 -3.12 -17.13 16.59
CA THR A 111 -3.58 -18.42 17.12
C THR A 111 -3.21 -18.62 18.61
N PHE A 112 -3.08 -17.56 19.37
CA PHE A 112 -2.86 -17.62 20.81
C PHE A 112 -4.16 -17.33 21.55
N ARG A 113 -4.78 -18.38 22.09
CA ARG A 113 -5.84 -18.25 23.07
C ARG A 113 -5.20 -18.12 24.46
N ALA A 114 -5.21 -16.92 25.00
CA ALA A 114 -4.94 -16.68 26.41
C ALA A 114 -6.29 -16.41 27.11
N GLU A 115 -6.65 -17.20 28.11
CA GLU A 115 -7.86 -17.07 28.96
C GLU A 115 -9.21 -17.03 28.21
N GLY A 116 -9.30 -17.61 26.98
CA GLY A 116 -10.58 -17.70 26.24
C GLY A 116 -10.84 -16.54 25.28
N GLU A 117 -9.97 -15.55 25.20
CA GLU A 117 -10.02 -14.50 24.19
C GLU A 117 -9.05 -14.76 23.04
N ASP A 118 -9.52 -14.58 21.80
CA ASP A 118 -8.69 -14.64 20.61
C ASP A 118 -7.91 -13.30 20.51
N LEU A 119 -6.60 -13.35 20.67
CA LEU A 119 -5.75 -12.20 20.47
C LEU A 119 -5.63 -11.94 18.95
N ALA A 120 -6.21 -10.83 18.50
CA ALA A 120 -6.03 -10.33 17.15
C ALA A 120 -4.92 -9.26 17.13
N ALA A 121 -3.94 -9.40 16.26
CA ALA A 121 -3.00 -8.33 15.97
C ALA A 121 -3.48 -7.53 14.77
N ASN A 122 -3.55 -6.21 14.92
CA ASN A 122 -3.83 -5.28 13.84
C ASN A 122 -2.49 -4.79 13.27
N ILE A 123 -2.27 -4.99 11.97
CA ILE A 123 -1.12 -4.48 11.25
C ILE A 123 -1.64 -3.37 10.35
N THR A 124 -1.19 -2.14 10.60
CA THR A 124 -1.51 -0.96 9.80
C THR A 124 -0.40 -0.67 8.83
N THR A 125 -0.73 -0.61 7.55
CA THR A 125 0.19 -0.24 6.48
C THR A 125 -0.35 1.00 5.78
N SER A 126 0.49 2.02 5.61
CA SER A 126 0.17 3.22 4.83
C SER A 126 1.19 3.41 3.72
N TYR A 127 0.70 3.80 2.54
CA TYR A 127 1.53 4.09 1.38
C TYR A 127 1.03 5.33 0.65
N ASP A 128 1.96 6.26 0.41
CA ASP A 128 1.73 7.48 -0.34
C ASP A 128 2.48 7.39 -1.66
N ALA A 129 1.75 7.49 -2.78
CA ALA A 129 2.29 7.44 -4.11
C ALA A 129 2.06 8.76 -4.84
N ILE A 130 3.11 9.24 -5.49
CA ILE A 130 3.07 10.44 -6.34
C ILE A 130 3.73 10.08 -7.66
N LEU A 131 3.01 10.30 -8.76
CA LEU A 131 3.58 10.16 -10.09
C LEU A 131 4.13 11.51 -10.52
N GLU A 132 5.46 11.66 -10.49
CA GLU A 132 6.12 12.89 -10.91
C GLU A 132 6.01 13.06 -12.43
N THR A 133 5.48 14.20 -12.84
CA THR A 133 5.54 14.64 -14.23
C THR A 133 6.86 15.38 -14.44
N THR A 134 7.77 14.81 -15.21
CA THR A 134 8.92 15.56 -15.68
C THR A 134 8.43 16.59 -16.70
N TYR A 135 8.12 17.78 -16.24
CA TYR A 135 7.85 18.90 -17.15
C TYR A 135 9.16 19.23 -17.88
N LYS A 136 9.35 18.64 -19.04
CA LYS A 136 10.32 19.17 -19.99
C LYS A 136 9.68 20.40 -20.60
N GLU A 137 10.09 21.57 -20.14
CA GLU A 137 9.85 22.80 -20.85
C GLU A 137 10.46 22.69 -22.25
N ASN A 138 9.71 22.10 -23.19
CA ASN A 138 10.06 22.12 -24.60
C ASN A 138 9.83 23.54 -25.12
N LYS A 139 10.91 24.32 -25.07
CA LYS A 139 11.00 25.69 -25.54
C LYS A 139 10.81 25.87 -27.05
N THR A 140 10.35 24.85 -27.75
CA THR A 140 10.11 24.87 -29.22
C THR A 140 8.85 24.10 -29.57
N VAL A 141 7.72 24.55 -29.02
CA VAL A 141 6.44 24.30 -29.70
C VAL A 141 6.09 25.57 -30.40
N ASP A 142 6.15 25.50 -31.74
CA ASP A 142 5.74 26.57 -32.65
C ASP A 142 4.44 27.24 -32.18
N GLU A 143 4.45 28.56 -32.09
CA GLU A 143 3.32 29.42 -31.71
C GLU A 143 2.08 29.26 -32.62
N GLY A 144 2.12 28.37 -33.59
CA GLY A 144 1.06 28.17 -34.60
C GLY A 144 -0.04 27.16 -34.22
N LEU A 145 0.09 26.35 -33.18
CA LEU A 145 -0.88 25.28 -32.86
C LEU A 145 -1.66 25.51 -31.55
N ARG A 146 -1.61 26.69 -30.96
CA ARG A 146 -2.25 27.04 -29.68
C ARG A 146 -3.55 27.85 -29.82
N THR A 147 -4.34 27.66 -30.81
CA THR A 147 -5.68 28.30 -30.93
C THR A 147 -6.83 27.31 -30.67
N GLY A 148 -6.65 26.39 -29.72
CA GLY A 148 -7.68 25.43 -29.33
C GLY A 148 -7.51 25.03 -27.86
N ASP A 149 -8.29 25.67 -27.00
CA ASP A 149 -8.66 25.21 -25.68
C ASP A 149 -7.57 25.16 -24.58
N SER A 150 -7.05 26.35 -24.25
CA SER A 150 -6.15 26.53 -23.10
C SER A 150 -6.81 26.24 -21.72
N ASP A 151 -8.13 26.06 -21.67
CA ASP A 151 -8.86 25.82 -20.43
C ASP A 151 -8.90 24.33 -20.04
N MET A 152 -8.67 23.42 -20.99
CA MET A 152 -8.70 21.98 -20.76
C MET A 152 -7.46 21.46 -20.01
N CYS A 153 -6.36 22.20 -20.00
CA CYS A 153 -5.08 21.79 -19.42
C CYS A 153 -4.76 22.48 -18.09
N LYS A 154 -5.73 23.14 -17.47
CA LYS A 154 -5.56 23.73 -16.13
C LYS A 154 -5.70 22.65 -15.06
N PRO A 155 -4.81 22.60 -14.06
CA PRO A 155 -5.04 21.75 -12.88
C PRO A 155 -6.35 22.18 -12.22
N LEU A 156 -7.19 21.22 -11.91
CA LEU A 156 -8.38 21.44 -11.10
C LEU A 156 -7.92 21.79 -9.67
N SER A 157 -8.12 23.03 -9.29
CA SER A 157 -7.83 23.56 -7.95
C SER A 157 -8.79 23.03 -6.90
#